data_6851d22e71556277330dfd6be20f7d5b
#
_entry.id   6851d22e71556277330dfd6be20f7d5b
#
_cell.length_a   1.000
_cell.length_b   1.000
_cell.length_c   1.000
_cell.angle_alpha   90.00
_cell.angle_beta   90.00
_cell.angle_gamma   90.00
#
_symmetry.space_group_name_H-M   'P 1'
#
loop_
_entity.id
_entity.type
_entity.pdbx_description
1 polymer ?
#
loop_
_entity_poly.entity_id
_entity_poly.type
_entity_poly.pdbx_seq_one_letter_code
_entity_poly.pdbx_strand_id
1 'polypeptide(L)'
;MTLEEFYDAISIGLNIPSVYGPYKDNQAAPYITYEATEKECVYADGVVIYAEDWIELRLVTKSRDIVQEKLVEHFLTSSGISFDVPDFEYDETQHIHTTTYNFMIGG
;
A
#
# COMPACT_ATOMS: atom_id res chain seq x y z
N MET A 1 9.39 9.83 -4.34
CA MET A 1 7.97 9.73 -4.76
C MET A 1 7.08 10.34 -3.69
N THR A 2 6.22 11.25 -4.08
CA THR A 2 5.23 11.83 -3.18
C THR A 2 4.01 10.92 -3.07
N LEU A 3 3.14 11.18 -2.09
CA LEU A 3 1.89 10.42 -1.93
C LEU A 3 0.99 10.59 -3.17
N GLU A 4 0.95 11.78 -3.75
CA GLU A 4 0.18 12.04 -4.97
C GLU A 4 0.72 11.25 -6.16
N GLU A 5 2.04 11.21 -6.32
CA GLU A 5 2.68 10.42 -7.36
C GLU A 5 2.42 8.93 -7.18
N PHE A 6 2.42 8.46 -5.92
CA PHE A 6 2.08 7.07 -5.60
C PHE A 6 0.64 6.76 -5.97
N TYR A 7 -0.29 7.65 -5.63
CA TYR A 7 -1.71 7.50 -5.99
C TYR A 7 -1.88 7.35 -7.51
N ASP A 8 -1.25 8.24 -8.28
CA ASP A 8 -1.33 8.18 -9.74
C ASP A 8 -0.71 6.90 -10.28
N ALA A 9 0.44 6.50 -9.74
CA ALA A 9 1.14 5.31 -10.19
C ALA A 9 0.34 4.04 -9.94
N ILE A 10 -0.28 3.91 -8.76
CA ILE A 10 -1.07 2.71 -8.43
C ILE A 10 -2.34 2.64 -9.28
N SER A 11 -2.95 3.77 -9.60
CA SER A 11 -4.15 3.82 -10.43
C SER A 11 -3.86 3.38 -11.86
N ILE A 12 -2.67 3.67 -12.37
CA ILE A 12 -2.26 3.31 -13.73
C ILE A 12 -1.62 1.93 -13.77
N GLY A 13 -0.78 1.60 -12.79
CA GLY A 13 0.08 0.41 -12.80
C GLY A 13 -0.61 -0.88 -12.41
N LEU A 14 -1.70 -0.82 -11.66
CA LEU A 14 -2.42 -2.00 -11.19
C LEU A 14 -3.86 -1.98 -11.67
N ASN A 15 -4.31 -3.11 -12.21
CA ASN A 15 -5.68 -3.27 -12.71
C ASN A 15 -6.58 -3.86 -11.60
N ILE A 16 -6.46 -3.30 -10.39
CA ILE A 16 -7.23 -3.71 -9.22
C ILE A 16 -7.83 -2.45 -8.62
N PRO A 17 -9.11 -2.45 -8.23
CA PRO A 17 -9.70 -1.28 -7.57
C PRO A 17 -8.87 -0.86 -6.36
N SER A 18 -8.47 0.41 -6.30
CA SER A 18 -7.59 0.94 -5.26
C SER A 18 -8.17 2.23 -4.70
N VAL A 19 -8.07 2.42 -3.39
CA VAL A 19 -8.55 3.63 -2.72
C VAL A 19 -7.64 3.99 -1.55
N TYR A 20 -7.52 5.28 -1.29
CA TYR A 20 -6.85 5.78 -0.09
C TYR A 20 -7.78 5.64 1.12
N GLY A 21 -7.27 4.98 2.16
CA GLY A 21 -8.06 4.67 3.33
C GLY A 21 -8.98 3.47 3.10
N PRO A 22 -9.79 3.10 4.07
CA PRO A 22 -10.70 1.96 3.94
C PRO A 22 -11.83 2.25 2.96
N TYR A 23 -12.28 1.23 2.23
CA TYR A 23 -13.51 1.34 1.45
C TYR A 23 -14.69 1.52 2.42
N LYS A 24 -15.55 2.48 2.13
CA LYS A 24 -16.71 2.79 2.97
C LYS A 24 -17.89 1.86 2.70
N ASP A 25 -17.99 1.37 1.48
CA ASP A 25 -19.04 0.47 1.05
C ASP A 25 -18.50 -0.94 0.88
N ASN A 26 -19.41 -1.91 0.70
CA ASN A 26 -19.06 -3.32 0.52
C ASN A 26 -18.39 -3.56 -0.84
N GLN A 27 -17.12 -3.20 -0.92
CA GLN A 27 -16.34 -3.46 -2.12
C GLN A 27 -16.01 -4.95 -2.21
N ALA A 28 -16.36 -5.57 -3.33
CA ALA A 28 -16.03 -6.98 -3.56
C ALA A 28 -14.53 -7.16 -3.79
N ALA A 29 -13.95 -8.20 -3.16
CA ALA A 29 -12.56 -8.56 -3.39
C ALA A 29 -12.38 -9.08 -4.84
N PRO A 30 -11.23 -8.88 -5.49
CA PRO A 30 -10.03 -8.26 -4.94
C PRO A 30 -10.08 -6.73 -4.97
N TYR A 31 -9.46 -6.12 -3.98
CA TYR A 31 -9.28 -4.67 -3.96
C TYR A 31 -8.05 -4.30 -3.14
N ILE A 32 -7.60 -3.07 -3.28
CA ILE A 32 -6.44 -2.54 -2.55
C ILE A 32 -6.86 -1.30 -1.77
N THR A 33 -6.43 -1.21 -0.51
CA THR A 33 -6.50 0.01 0.26
C THR A 33 -5.09 0.41 0.66
N TYR A 34 -4.83 1.70 0.76
CA TYR A 34 -3.54 2.19 1.23
C TYR A 34 -3.73 3.49 1.99
N GLU A 35 -2.86 3.72 2.96
CA GLU A 35 -2.90 4.96 3.74
C GLU A 35 -1.53 5.28 4.32
N ALA A 36 -1.29 6.56 4.55
CA ALA A 36 -0.11 7.03 5.26
C ALA A 36 -0.37 6.87 6.75
N THR A 37 0.44 6.05 7.41
CA THR A 37 0.26 5.75 8.84
C THR A 37 1.14 6.61 9.72
N GLU A 38 2.30 7.05 9.20
CA GLU A 38 3.26 7.81 9.96
C GLU A 38 4.09 8.66 9.02
N LYS A 39 4.56 9.80 9.51
CA LYS A 39 5.46 10.67 8.76
C LYS A 39 6.75 10.87 9.53
N GLU A 40 7.88 10.64 8.88
CA GLU A 40 9.20 10.91 9.45
C GLU A 40 9.79 12.16 8.81
N CYS A 41 10.32 13.04 9.64
CA CYS A 41 10.94 14.27 9.19
C CYS A 41 12.39 14.37 9.68
N VAL A 42 13.26 14.83 8.80
CA VAL A 42 14.65 15.18 9.17
C VAL A 42 14.75 16.68 9.21
N TYR A 43 15.29 17.20 10.31
CA TYR A 43 15.38 18.64 10.56
C TYR A 43 16.82 19.12 10.51
N ALA A 44 16.99 20.35 10.04
CA ALA A 44 18.26 21.09 10.17
C ALA A 44 17.90 22.51 10.57
N ASP A 45 18.51 22.99 11.66
CA ASP A 45 18.28 24.35 12.20
C ASP A 45 16.77 24.65 12.41
N GLY A 46 16.01 23.65 12.87
CA GLY A 46 14.58 23.80 13.13
C GLY A 46 13.70 23.78 11.89
N VAL A 47 14.27 23.53 10.73
CA VAL A 47 13.53 23.46 9.46
C VAL A 47 13.52 22.04 8.94
N VAL A 48 12.37 21.58 8.44
CA VAL A 48 12.25 20.26 7.81
C VAL A 48 12.96 20.31 6.46
N ILE A 49 14.03 19.52 6.32
CA ILE A 49 14.80 19.43 5.07
C ILE A 49 14.42 18.20 4.24
N TYR A 50 13.77 17.22 4.88
CA TYR A 50 13.38 15.98 4.24
C TYR A 50 12.23 15.33 5.01
N ALA A 51 11.29 14.76 4.29
CA ALA A 51 10.16 14.05 4.90
C ALA A 51 9.86 12.78 4.13
N GLU A 52 9.51 11.74 4.86
CA GLU A 52 9.09 10.46 4.31
C GLU A 52 7.76 10.04 4.93
N ASP A 53 6.93 9.39 4.13
CA ASP A 53 5.65 8.83 4.61
C ASP A 53 5.74 7.32 4.68
N TRP A 54 5.36 6.76 5.82
CA TRP A 54 5.14 5.33 5.95
C TRP A 54 3.78 5.00 5.39
N ILE A 55 3.75 4.03 4.47
CA ILE A 55 2.53 3.60 3.80
C ILE A 55 2.21 2.17 4.21
N GLU A 56 0.95 1.94 4.52
CA GLU A 56 0.42 0.60 4.72
C GLU A 56 -0.53 0.31 3.55
N LEU A 57 -0.18 -0.68 2.74
CA LEU A 57 -0.97 -1.11 1.61
C LEU A 57 -1.53 -2.50 1.88
N ARG A 58 -2.84 -2.65 1.77
CA ARG A 58 -3.52 -3.93 1.98
C ARG A 58 -4.11 -4.43 0.68
N LEU A 59 -3.71 -5.64 0.30
CA LEU A 59 -4.33 -6.37 -0.80
C LEU A 59 -5.35 -7.33 -0.20
N VAL A 60 -6.61 -7.12 -0.50
CA VAL A 60 -7.71 -7.95 0.02
C VAL A 60 -8.22 -8.87 -1.07
N THR A 61 -8.20 -10.17 -0.82
CA THR A 61 -8.65 -11.20 -1.75
C THR A 61 -9.57 -12.20 -1.04
N LYS A 62 -10.32 -12.99 -1.79
CA LYS A 62 -11.22 -14.00 -1.20
C LYS A 62 -10.44 -15.17 -0.62
N SER A 63 -9.29 -15.49 -1.23
CA SER A 63 -8.36 -16.49 -0.77
C SER A 63 -6.96 -16.00 -1.13
N ARG A 64 -5.93 -16.62 -0.55
CA ARG A 64 -4.57 -16.20 -0.87
C ARG A 64 -4.32 -16.31 -2.38
N ASP A 65 -3.98 -15.19 -2.99
CA ASP A 65 -3.76 -15.10 -4.44
C ASP A 65 -2.32 -14.67 -4.71
N ILE A 66 -1.45 -15.64 -4.96
CA ILE A 66 -0.03 -15.40 -5.19
C ILE A 66 0.21 -14.56 -6.44
N VAL A 67 -0.64 -14.70 -7.45
CA VAL A 67 -0.51 -13.92 -8.69
C VAL A 67 -0.72 -12.44 -8.41
N GLN A 68 -1.76 -12.09 -7.65
CA GLN A 68 -2.03 -10.71 -7.28
C GLN A 68 -0.95 -10.15 -6.36
N GLU A 69 -0.46 -10.96 -5.42
CA GLU A 69 0.65 -10.56 -4.55
C GLU A 69 1.89 -10.21 -5.38
N LYS A 70 2.23 -11.03 -6.35
CA LYS A 70 3.39 -10.78 -7.23
C LYS A 70 3.21 -9.54 -8.08
N LEU A 71 2.00 -9.24 -8.53
CA LEU A 71 1.71 -8.02 -9.28
C LEU A 71 1.96 -6.78 -8.43
N VAL A 72 1.49 -6.79 -7.18
CA VAL A 72 1.71 -5.69 -6.24
C VAL A 72 3.20 -5.54 -5.94
N GLU A 73 3.88 -6.64 -5.64
CA GLU A 73 5.31 -6.62 -5.33
C GLU A 73 6.14 -6.15 -6.52
N HIS A 74 5.79 -6.58 -7.72
CA HIS A 74 6.45 -6.11 -8.93
C HIS A 74 6.24 -4.61 -9.15
N PHE A 75 5.01 -4.12 -8.92
CA PHE A 75 4.71 -2.70 -9.00
C PHE A 75 5.59 -1.89 -8.03
N LEU A 76 5.66 -2.32 -6.77
CA LEU A 76 6.48 -1.63 -5.77
C LEU A 76 7.96 -1.63 -6.15
N THR A 77 8.48 -2.79 -6.53
CA THR A 77 9.88 -2.95 -6.91
C THR A 77 10.23 -2.12 -8.15
N SER A 78 9.37 -2.13 -9.15
CA SER A 78 9.55 -1.35 -10.38
C SER A 78 9.50 0.15 -10.13
N SER A 79 8.82 0.57 -9.09
CA SER A 79 8.76 1.98 -8.66
C SER A 79 9.93 2.37 -7.76
N GLY A 80 10.87 1.47 -7.52
CA GLY A 80 12.02 1.72 -6.65
C GLY A 80 11.69 1.69 -5.17
N ILE A 81 10.59 1.04 -4.79
CA ILE A 81 10.14 0.96 -3.42
C ILE A 81 10.54 -0.38 -2.80
N SER A 82 11.21 -0.33 -1.65
CA SER A 82 11.51 -1.51 -0.85
C SER A 82 10.45 -1.63 0.23
N PHE A 83 9.93 -2.83 0.45
CA PHE A 83 8.90 -3.06 1.45
C PHE A 83 9.37 -4.10 2.46
N ASP A 84 8.81 -4.03 3.67
CA ASP A 84 9.07 -5.00 4.72
C ASP A 84 8.43 -6.35 4.38
N VAL A 85 8.80 -7.38 5.13
CA VAL A 85 8.19 -8.71 4.95
C VAL A 85 6.67 -8.57 5.10
N PRO A 86 5.89 -9.02 4.09
CA PRO A 86 4.43 -8.88 4.16
C PRO A 86 3.81 -9.66 5.31
N ASP A 87 2.75 -9.10 5.88
CA ASP A 87 1.93 -9.77 6.87
C ASP A 87 0.71 -10.39 6.19
N PHE A 88 0.38 -11.61 6.60
CA PHE A 88 -0.77 -12.32 6.06
C PHE A 88 -1.81 -12.54 7.13
N GLU A 89 -3.07 -12.26 6.82
CA GLU A 89 -4.17 -12.43 7.75
C GLU A 89 -5.39 -12.97 7.01
N TYR A 90 -6.06 -13.94 7.62
CA TYR A 90 -7.27 -14.53 7.07
C TYR A 90 -8.42 -14.36 8.05
N ASP A 91 -9.52 -13.79 7.56
CA ASP A 91 -10.74 -13.60 8.34
C ASP A 91 -11.73 -14.70 7.97
N GLU A 92 -11.91 -15.67 8.85
CA GLU A 92 -12.81 -16.80 8.63
C GLU A 92 -14.27 -16.39 8.55
N THR A 93 -14.64 -15.33 9.25
CA THR A 93 -16.04 -14.86 9.29
C THR A 93 -16.45 -14.26 7.94
N GLN A 94 -15.57 -13.46 7.34
CA GLN A 94 -15.83 -12.79 6.07
C GLN A 94 -15.26 -13.55 4.88
N HIS A 95 -14.49 -14.59 5.12
CA HIS A 95 -13.78 -15.37 4.09
C HIS A 95 -12.91 -14.48 3.20
N ILE A 96 -12.12 -13.61 3.83
CA ILE A 96 -11.18 -12.75 3.12
C ILE A 96 -9.76 -12.96 3.62
N HIS A 97 -8.82 -12.81 2.69
CA HIS A 97 -7.39 -12.87 2.97
C HIS A 97 -6.81 -11.48 2.73
N THR A 98 -6.07 -10.97 3.69
CA THR A 98 -5.43 -9.65 3.59
C THR A 98 -3.93 -9.81 3.64
N THR A 99 -3.25 -9.28 2.62
CA THR A 99 -1.79 -9.19 2.59
C THR A 99 -1.41 -7.73 2.79
N THR A 100 -0.65 -7.45 3.84
CA THR A 100 -0.28 -6.09 4.22
C THR A 100 1.19 -5.83 3.89
N TYR A 101 1.46 -4.77 3.14
CA TYR A 101 2.79 -4.32 2.80
C TYR A 101 3.05 -2.98 3.48
N ASN A 102 4.20 -2.89 4.15
CA ASN A 102 4.63 -1.65 4.80
C ASN A 102 5.90 -1.15 4.13
N PHE A 103 5.90 0.11 3.74
CA PHE A 103 7.05 0.72 3.07
C PHE A 103 7.05 2.22 3.24
N MET A 104 8.16 2.84 2.87
CA MET A 104 8.36 4.27 3.03
C MET A 104 8.49 4.91 1.66
N ILE A 105 7.83 6.04 1.45
CA ILE A 105 7.99 6.85 0.25
C ILE A 105 8.48 8.24 0.64
N GLY A 106 9.46 8.76 -0.12
CA GLY A 106 9.99 10.10 0.07
C GLY A 106 9.29 11.11 -0.83
N GLY A 107 9.10 12.33 -0.32
CA GLY A 107 8.44 13.40 -1.06
C GLY A 107 9.35 14.46 -1.61
#